data_a65e073ca4659e4d5c8e30829829a4ad
#
_entry.id   a65e073ca4659e4d5c8e30829829a4ad
#
_cell.length_a   1.000
_cell.length_b   1.000
_cell.length_c   1.000
_cell.angle_alpha   90.00
_cell.angle_beta   90.00
_cell.angle_gamma   90.00
#
_symmetry.space_group_name_H-M   'P 1'
#
loop_
_entity.id
_entity.type
_entity.pdbx_description
1 polymer ?
#
loop_
_entity_poly.entity_id
_entity_poly.type
_entity_poly.pdbx_seq_one_letter_code
_entity_poly.pdbx_strand_id
1 'polypeptide(L)'
;MAQIPADVVIVTAAADSARAYDFVSRVFAPNVGIDEDPVTGSAHTVLAPYWAERLRHTSLVGLQGSQRLGLVGVELAGDRVIVSGRAVTVLDGVLTAAAHLAWGRAE
;
A
#
# COMPACT_ATOMS: atom_id res chain seq x y z
N MET A 1 -15.23 -4.72 11.46
CA MET A 1 -14.67 -3.57 10.70
C MET A 1 -15.73 -2.61 10.18
N ALA A 2 -16.83 -3.11 9.60
CA ALA A 2 -17.90 -2.23 9.08
C ALA A 2 -18.55 -1.36 10.15
N GLN A 3 -18.44 -1.73 11.42
CA GLN A 3 -19.00 -0.96 12.53
C GLN A 3 -18.12 0.22 12.96
N ILE A 4 -16.88 0.26 12.51
CA ILE A 4 -15.96 1.36 12.79
C ILE A 4 -16.27 2.49 11.81
N PRO A 5 -16.55 3.72 12.28
CA PRO A 5 -16.92 4.84 11.40
C PRO A 5 -15.71 5.45 10.71
N ALA A 6 -15.02 4.67 9.91
CA ALA A 6 -13.88 5.11 9.14
C ALA A 6 -13.91 4.47 7.75
N ASP A 7 -13.38 5.18 6.75
CA ASP A 7 -13.31 4.66 5.39
C ASP A 7 -12.25 3.57 5.26
N VAL A 8 -11.14 3.73 5.96
CA VAL A 8 -10.01 2.79 5.92
C VAL A 8 -9.55 2.50 7.34
N VAL A 9 -9.36 1.22 7.65
CA VAL A 9 -8.80 0.76 8.92
C VAL A 9 -7.55 -0.05 8.62
N ILE A 10 -6.45 0.34 9.26
CA ILE A 10 -5.16 -0.34 9.11
C ILE A 10 -4.83 -1.01 10.44
N VAL A 11 -4.64 -2.33 10.39
CA VAL A 11 -4.16 -3.11 11.53
C VAL A 11 -2.71 -3.49 11.24
N THR A 12 -1.80 -3.21 12.17
CA THR A 12 -0.38 -3.40 11.90
C THR A 12 0.35 -3.89 13.16
N ALA A 13 1.45 -4.60 12.94
CA ALA A 13 2.32 -5.11 14.00
C ALA A 13 3.76 -5.19 13.50
N ALA A 14 4.71 -5.11 14.42
CA ALA A 14 6.10 -5.35 14.09
C ALA A 14 6.31 -6.81 13.72
N ALA A 15 7.19 -7.08 12.77
CA ALA A 15 7.56 -8.43 12.40
C ALA A 15 8.68 -8.93 13.31
N ASP A 16 8.85 -10.27 13.33
CA ASP A 16 9.98 -10.89 14.03
C ASP A 16 11.30 -10.48 13.36
N SER A 17 12.33 -10.31 14.16
CA SER A 17 13.64 -9.84 13.67
C SER A 17 14.30 -10.78 12.65
N ALA A 18 13.86 -12.04 12.58
CA ALA A 18 14.38 -13.02 11.65
C ALA A 18 13.71 -12.97 10.27
N ARG A 19 12.70 -12.12 10.08
CA ARG A 19 11.93 -12.05 8.84
C ARG A 19 12.60 -11.11 7.83
N ALA A 20 12.24 -11.29 6.55
CA ALA A 20 12.70 -10.43 5.46
C ALA A 20 11.93 -9.11 5.37
N TYR A 21 10.97 -8.89 6.25
CA TYR A 21 10.18 -7.67 6.32
C TYR A 21 10.15 -7.17 7.76
N ASP A 22 9.87 -5.88 7.91
CA ASP A 22 10.01 -5.17 9.19
C ASP A 22 8.70 -5.06 9.94
N PHE A 23 7.59 -5.01 9.23
CA PHE A 23 6.25 -4.94 9.83
C PHE A 23 5.24 -5.64 8.93
N VAL A 24 4.10 -5.96 9.52
CA VAL A 24 2.98 -6.55 8.82
C VAL A 24 1.77 -5.64 8.95
N SER A 25 0.86 -5.69 7.99
CA SER A 25 -0.37 -4.91 8.03
C SER A 25 -1.50 -5.61 7.29
N ARG A 26 -2.73 -5.28 7.68
CA ARG A 26 -3.94 -5.61 6.94
C ARG A 26 -4.78 -4.33 6.83
N VAL A 27 -5.36 -4.12 5.67
CA VAL A 27 -6.09 -2.90 5.35
C VAL A 27 -7.52 -3.24 4.99
N PHE A 28 -8.47 -2.64 5.69
CA PHE A 28 -9.89 -2.90 5.54
C PHE A 28 -10.61 -1.62 5.17
N ALA A 29 -11.48 -1.67 4.18
CA ALA A 29 -12.27 -0.54 3.74
C ALA A 29 -13.71 -0.97 3.41
N PRO A 30 -14.42 -1.64 4.32
CA PRO A 30 -15.76 -2.16 4.03
C PRO A 30 -16.78 -1.06 3.76
N ASN A 31 -16.60 0.12 4.35
CA ASN A 31 -17.54 1.23 4.19
C ASN A 31 -17.44 1.89 2.80
N VAL A 32 -16.40 1.59 2.04
CA VAL A 32 -16.26 2.04 0.64
C VAL A 32 -16.31 0.88 -0.34
N GLY A 33 -16.77 -0.29 0.10
CA GLY A 33 -17.02 -1.45 -0.76
C GLY A 33 -15.88 -2.45 -0.88
N ILE A 34 -14.82 -2.31 -0.08
CA ILE A 34 -13.70 -3.23 -0.10
C ILE A 34 -13.56 -3.85 1.29
N ASP A 35 -13.83 -5.15 1.42
CA ASP A 35 -13.73 -5.80 2.72
C ASP A 35 -12.30 -5.82 3.23
N GLU A 36 -11.38 -6.28 2.42
CA GLU A 36 -9.95 -6.20 2.72
C GLU A 36 -9.17 -5.99 1.42
N ASP A 37 -8.26 -5.02 1.42
CA ASP A 37 -7.40 -4.76 0.28
C ASP A 37 -6.09 -5.56 0.42
N PRO A 38 -5.68 -6.34 -0.58
CA PRO A 38 -4.48 -7.16 -0.48
C PRO A 38 -3.19 -6.34 -0.40
N VAL A 39 -3.08 -5.24 -1.12
CA VAL A 39 -1.91 -4.35 -1.09
C VAL A 39 -2.36 -2.91 -1.29
N THR A 40 -1.99 -2.03 -0.38
CA THR A 40 -2.43 -0.64 -0.39
C THR A 40 -1.24 0.30 -0.30
N GLY A 41 -0.88 0.91 -1.41
CA GLY A 41 0.23 1.86 -1.45
C GLY A 41 0.02 3.04 -0.52
N SER A 42 -1.16 3.67 -0.57
CA SER A 42 -1.45 4.85 0.24
C SER A 42 -1.40 4.59 1.74
N ALA A 43 -1.76 3.39 2.20
CA ALA A 43 -1.63 3.03 3.61
C ALA A 43 -0.18 3.10 4.08
N HIS A 44 0.76 2.81 3.20
CA HIS A 44 2.18 2.81 3.53
C HIS A 44 2.76 4.22 3.68
N THR A 45 2.08 5.25 3.21
CA THR A 45 2.46 6.64 3.50
C THR A 45 2.25 6.99 4.97
N VAL A 46 1.34 6.28 5.65
CA VAL A 46 1.09 6.41 7.08
C VAL A 46 1.95 5.42 7.87
N LEU A 47 2.06 4.18 7.38
CA LEU A 47 2.81 3.12 8.05
C LEU A 47 4.31 3.41 8.11
N ALA A 48 4.86 4.04 7.08
CA ALA A 48 6.30 4.32 7.01
C ALA A 48 6.77 5.22 8.16
N PRO A 49 6.21 6.43 8.38
CA PRO A 49 6.66 7.24 9.52
C PRO A 49 6.35 6.60 10.88
N TYR A 50 5.23 5.89 10.97
CA TYR A 50 4.85 5.18 12.19
C TYR A 50 5.92 4.16 12.61
N TRP A 51 6.33 3.28 11.69
CA TRP A 51 7.30 2.23 11.99
C TRP A 51 8.74 2.73 11.96
N ALA A 52 9.06 3.74 11.14
CA ALA A 52 10.40 4.33 11.12
C ALA A 52 10.79 4.88 12.49
N GLU A 53 9.88 5.56 13.17
CA GLU A 53 10.11 6.07 14.51
C GLU A 53 10.31 4.94 15.51
N ARG A 54 9.47 3.91 15.45
CA ARG A 54 9.51 2.80 16.40
C ARG A 54 10.68 1.85 16.20
N LEU A 55 11.02 1.58 14.96
CA LEU A 55 12.09 0.64 14.61
C LEU A 55 13.43 1.34 14.37
N ARG A 56 13.44 2.67 14.33
CA ARG A 56 14.62 3.51 14.13
C ARG A 56 15.36 3.23 12.83
N HIS A 57 14.58 3.05 11.76
CA HIS A 57 15.08 2.90 10.40
C HIS A 57 14.25 3.77 9.48
N THR A 58 14.90 4.39 8.50
CA THR A 58 14.22 5.22 7.50
C THR A 58 13.81 4.44 6.25
N SER A 59 14.34 3.24 6.08
CA SER A 59 14.04 2.37 4.94
C SER A 59 13.56 1.03 5.49
N LEU A 60 12.34 0.65 5.14
CA LEU A 60 11.65 -0.51 5.71
C LEU A 60 10.92 -1.28 4.62
N VAL A 61 10.58 -2.53 4.93
CA VAL A 61 9.74 -3.38 4.08
C VAL A 61 8.53 -3.83 4.89
N GLY A 62 7.35 -3.59 4.35
CA GLY A 62 6.10 -4.07 4.93
C GLY A 62 5.55 -5.27 4.16
N LEU A 63 4.96 -6.21 4.89
CA LEU A 63 4.18 -7.30 4.32
C LEU A 63 2.71 -7.02 4.61
N GLN A 64 1.89 -6.93 3.55
CA GLN A 64 0.47 -6.66 3.69
C GLN A 64 -0.36 -7.82 3.18
N GLY A 65 -1.51 -8.05 3.82
CA GLY A 65 -2.53 -8.95 3.35
C GLY A 65 -2.75 -10.15 4.23
N SER A 66 -3.60 -11.07 3.78
CA SER A 66 -3.90 -12.34 4.44
C SER A 66 -3.83 -13.49 3.44
N GLN A 67 -4.84 -13.64 2.58
CA GLN A 67 -4.83 -14.68 1.54
C GLN A 67 -3.91 -14.32 0.38
N ARG A 68 -3.90 -13.04 0.00
CA ARG A 68 -2.96 -12.50 -0.99
C ARG A 68 -2.02 -11.57 -0.26
N LEU A 69 -0.74 -11.80 -0.39
CA LEU A 69 0.30 -11.05 0.30
C LEU A 69 1.11 -10.23 -0.70
N GLY A 70 1.53 -9.05 -0.27
CA GLY A 70 2.41 -8.20 -1.05
C GLY A 70 3.47 -7.56 -0.19
N LEU A 71 4.66 -7.42 -0.75
CA LEU A 71 5.76 -6.70 -0.12
C LEU A 71 5.79 -5.27 -0.67
N VAL A 72 5.91 -4.32 0.24
CA VAL A 72 5.98 -2.90 -0.09
C VAL A 72 7.20 -2.30 0.58
N GLY A 73 8.10 -1.74 -0.22
CA GLY A 73 9.24 -0.99 0.28
C GLY A 73 8.82 0.43 0.60
N VAL A 74 9.30 0.97 1.71
CA VAL A 74 9.05 2.35 2.10
C VAL A 74 10.34 3.00 2.54
N GLU A 75 10.50 4.28 2.20
CA GLU A 75 11.66 5.07 2.60
C GLU A 75 11.22 6.49 2.92
N LEU A 76 11.64 6.98 4.08
CA LEU A 76 11.39 8.37 4.43
C LEU A 76 12.36 9.28 3.67
N ALA A 77 11.82 10.28 2.99
CA ALA A 77 12.59 11.26 2.22
C ALA A 77 12.06 12.66 2.54
N GLY A 78 12.54 13.23 3.63
CA GLY A 78 12.07 14.53 4.12
C GLY A 78 10.60 14.46 4.52
N ASP A 79 9.78 15.26 3.88
CA ASP A 79 8.32 15.28 4.10
C ASP A 79 7.56 14.31 3.19
N ARG A 80 8.29 13.44 2.49
CA ARG A 80 7.73 12.47 1.55
C ARG A 80 8.04 11.05 1.97
N VAL A 81 7.25 10.10 1.49
CA VAL A 81 7.51 8.68 1.59
C VAL A 81 7.65 8.12 0.18
N ILE A 82 8.77 7.48 -0.08
CA ILE A 82 8.98 6.75 -1.33
C ILE A 82 8.43 5.35 -1.12
N VAL A 83 7.44 4.99 -1.92
CA VAL A 83 6.80 3.68 -1.88
C VAL A 83 7.23 2.91 -3.11
N SER A 84 7.74 1.70 -2.92
CA SER A 84 8.22 0.86 -4.01
C SER A 84 7.63 -0.54 -3.94
N GLY A 85 7.55 -1.19 -5.09
CA GLY A 85 7.04 -2.54 -5.20
C GLY A 85 7.52 -3.18 -6.48
N ARG A 86 7.02 -4.38 -6.75
CA ARG A 86 7.35 -5.13 -7.95
C ARG A 86 6.12 -5.28 -8.82
N ALA A 87 6.33 -5.28 -10.12
CA ALA A 87 5.27 -5.51 -11.09
C ALA A 87 5.81 -6.34 -12.25
N VAL A 88 4.91 -7.07 -12.90
CA VAL A 88 5.24 -7.85 -14.08
C VAL A 88 4.34 -7.36 -15.21
N THR A 89 4.93 -7.04 -16.35
CA THR A 89 4.16 -6.66 -17.53
C THR A 89 3.43 -7.89 -18.07
N VAL A 90 2.11 -7.81 -18.13
CA VAL A 90 1.28 -8.90 -18.65
C VAL A 90 0.64 -8.56 -19.99
N LEU A 91 0.61 -7.28 -20.33
CA LEU A 91 0.04 -6.82 -21.60
C LEU A 91 0.72 -5.51 -21.98
N ASP A 92 1.18 -5.43 -23.23
CA ASP A 92 1.71 -4.21 -23.81
C ASP A 92 0.86 -3.88 -25.04
N GLY A 93 0.28 -2.69 -25.06
CA GLY A 93 -0.66 -2.33 -26.10
C GLY A 93 -0.78 -0.81 -26.26
N VAL A 94 -1.60 -0.42 -27.24
CA VAL A 94 -1.81 0.98 -27.57
C VAL A 94 -3.33 1.26 -27.53
N LEU A 95 -3.69 2.35 -26.85
CA LEU A 95 -5.07 2.79 -26.83
C LEU A 95 -5.44 3.42 -28.17
N THR A 96 -6.69 3.18 -28.61
CA THR A 96 -7.20 3.79 -29.83
C THR A 96 -7.47 5.28 -29.59
N ALA A 97 -7.65 6.03 -30.70
CA ALA A 97 -7.98 7.46 -30.61
C ALA A 97 -9.29 7.69 -29.86
N ALA A 98 -10.27 6.79 -30.00
CA ALA A 98 -11.54 6.92 -29.29
C ALA A 98 -11.38 6.81 -27.77
N ALA A 99 -10.58 5.86 -27.29
CA ALA A 99 -10.27 5.73 -25.88
C ALA A 99 -9.50 6.93 -25.35
N HIS A 100 -8.56 7.43 -26.14
CA HIS A 100 -7.78 8.61 -25.80
C HIS A 100 -8.67 9.85 -25.63
N LEU A 101 -9.62 10.06 -26.53
CA LEU A 101 -10.56 11.17 -26.44
C LEU A 101 -11.40 11.13 -25.18
N ALA A 102 -11.85 9.94 -24.78
CA ALA A 102 -12.65 9.75 -23.56
C ALA A 102 -11.87 10.15 -22.30
N TRP A 103 -10.58 9.89 -22.28
CA TRP A 103 -9.72 10.23 -21.13
C TRP A 103 -9.22 11.66 -21.18
N GLY A 104 -8.89 12.16 -22.35
CA GLY A 104 -8.35 13.50 -22.49
C GLY A 104 -9.30 14.60 -22.04
N ARG A 105 -10.59 14.33 -22.00
CA ARG A 105 -11.59 15.29 -21.52
C ARG A 105 -11.56 15.50 -20.02
N ALA A 106 -10.94 14.60 -19.29
CA ALA A 106 -10.83 14.71 -17.83
C ALA A 106 -9.79 15.75 -17.39
N GLU A 107 -8.98 16.23 -18.31
CA GLU A 107 -8.02 17.28 -18.04
C GLU A 107 -8.73 18.63 -18.00
#